data_4bf7302a09139239bf915650822c9240
#
_entry.id   4bf7302a09139239bf915650822c9240
#
_cell.length_a   1.000
_cell.length_b   1.000
_cell.length_c   1.000
_cell.angle_alpha   90.00
_cell.angle_beta   90.00
_cell.angle_gamma   90.00
#
_symmetry.space_group_name_H-M   'P 1'
#
loop_
_entity.id
_entity.type
_entity.pdbx_description
1 polymer ?
#
loop_
_entity_poly.entity_id
_entity_poly.type
_entity_poly.pdbx_seq_one_letter_code
_entity_poly.pdbx_strand_id
1 'polypeptide(L)'
;MTIVEANQIWHMKQGDQVNTRWQAGIDLTDATELLFLASEECDAPAELEIVGTLDPDDSTIVIVLITSTMSEDNTGYFYVEIQATFPNGEVITLPAEGYCALIISPDLGPGS
;
A
#
# COMPACT_ATOMS: atom_id res chain seq x y z
N MET A 1 -3.67 0.56 -16.49
CA MET A 1 -3.25 0.06 -15.18
C MET A 1 -3.21 1.22 -14.20
N THR A 2 -3.77 1.04 -13.02
CA THR A 2 -3.83 2.10 -12.01
C THR A 2 -2.57 2.09 -11.16
N ILE A 3 -1.97 3.26 -10.99
CA ILE A 3 -0.84 3.46 -10.08
C ILE A 3 -1.24 4.60 -9.16
N VAL A 4 -1.17 4.37 -7.85
CA VAL A 4 -1.55 5.38 -6.86
C VAL A 4 -0.35 6.26 -6.55
N GLU A 5 -0.50 7.56 -6.76
CA GLU A 5 0.50 8.56 -6.41
C GLU A 5 0.10 9.26 -5.10
N ALA A 6 0.97 10.13 -4.59
CA ALA A 6 0.66 10.91 -3.38
C ALA A 6 -0.67 11.64 -3.50
N ASN A 7 -1.47 11.59 -2.44
CA ASN A 7 -2.81 12.17 -2.37
C ASN A 7 -3.85 11.50 -3.26
N GLN A 8 -3.56 10.32 -3.79
CA GLN A 8 -4.50 9.52 -4.57
C GLN A 8 -4.99 8.31 -3.77
N ILE A 9 -6.05 7.67 -4.26
CA ILE A 9 -6.76 6.61 -3.55
C ILE A 9 -6.87 5.37 -4.43
N TRP A 10 -6.56 4.20 -3.85
CA TRP A 10 -6.91 2.92 -4.43
C TRP A 10 -8.24 2.46 -3.87
N HIS A 11 -9.19 2.15 -4.76
CA HIS A 11 -10.50 1.62 -4.37
C HIS A 11 -10.58 0.13 -4.69
N MET A 12 -11.08 -0.66 -3.74
CA MET A 12 -11.37 -2.07 -3.96
C MET A 12 -12.56 -2.49 -3.11
N LYS A 13 -13.07 -3.68 -3.38
CA LYS A 13 -14.20 -4.24 -2.65
C LYS A 13 -13.73 -5.31 -1.66
N GLN A 14 -14.48 -5.45 -0.60
CA GLN A 14 -14.29 -6.52 0.38
C GLN A 14 -14.31 -7.89 -0.32
N GLY A 15 -13.34 -8.73 0.00
CA GLY A 15 -13.20 -10.05 -0.61
C GLY A 15 -12.36 -10.10 -1.89
N ASP A 16 -12.05 -8.94 -2.49
CA ASP A 16 -11.19 -8.89 -3.68
C ASP A 16 -9.74 -9.23 -3.33
N GLN A 17 -9.05 -9.86 -4.27
CA GLN A 17 -7.61 -10.07 -4.19
C GLN A 17 -6.95 -9.40 -5.38
N VAL A 18 -6.04 -8.48 -5.14
CA VAL A 18 -5.47 -7.66 -6.20
C VAL A 18 -4.04 -7.22 -5.90
N ASN A 19 -3.21 -7.17 -6.94
CA ASN A 19 -1.90 -6.54 -6.87
C ASN A 19 -2.08 -5.04 -7.07
N THR A 20 -1.85 -4.27 -6.02
CA THR A 20 -1.92 -2.82 -6.06
C THR A 20 -0.56 -2.25 -6.41
N ARG A 21 -0.53 -1.07 -7.03
CA ARG A 21 0.70 -0.41 -7.46
C ARG A 21 0.77 0.99 -6.88
N TRP A 22 1.90 1.30 -6.26
CA TRP A 22 2.08 2.54 -5.50
C TRP A 22 3.32 3.26 -5.97
N GLN A 23 3.19 4.54 -6.35
CA GLN A 23 4.31 5.36 -6.78
C GLN A 23 5.07 5.88 -5.57
N ALA A 24 6.33 5.49 -5.44
CA ALA A 24 7.19 5.94 -4.35
C ALA A 24 7.82 7.32 -4.61
N GLY A 25 8.01 7.67 -5.88
CA GLY A 25 8.60 8.95 -6.24
C GLY A 25 10.13 8.98 -6.21
N ILE A 26 10.77 7.91 -5.79
CA ILE A 26 12.23 7.76 -5.78
C ILE A 26 12.61 6.38 -6.28
N ASP A 27 13.86 6.24 -6.71
CA ASP A 27 14.43 4.95 -7.12
C ASP A 27 14.67 4.08 -5.89
N LEU A 28 14.04 2.90 -5.87
CA LEU A 28 14.13 1.94 -4.78
C LEU A 28 14.99 0.72 -5.11
N THR A 29 15.81 0.79 -6.16
CA THR A 29 16.63 -0.34 -6.61
C THR A 29 17.47 -0.93 -5.49
N ASP A 30 18.04 -0.09 -4.64
CA ASP A 30 18.93 -0.52 -3.56
C ASP A 30 18.22 -0.85 -2.25
N ALA A 31 16.92 -0.68 -2.18
CA ALA A 31 16.15 -0.98 -0.97
C ALA A 31 16.22 -2.49 -0.67
N THR A 32 16.50 -2.81 0.59
CA THR A 32 16.57 -4.20 1.06
C THR A 32 15.22 -4.71 1.55
N GLU A 33 14.33 -3.79 1.93
CA GLU A 33 12.97 -4.14 2.37
C GLU A 33 12.00 -3.02 1.99
N LEU A 34 10.82 -3.41 1.55
CA LEU A 34 9.72 -2.52 1.23
C LEU A 34 8.51 -2.98 2.04
N LEU A 35 7.97 -2.08 2.86
CA LEU A 35 6.86 -2.40 3.74
C LEU A 35 5.70 -1.45 3.49
N PHE A 36 4.55 -2.03 3.13
CA PHE A 36 3.30 -1.29 2.97
C PHE A 36 2.61 -1.22 4.33
N LEU A 37 2.29 -0.02 4.77
CA LEU A 37 1.63 0.23 6.04
C LEU A 37 0.32 0.96 5.82
N ALA A 38 -0.77 0.42 6.37
CA ALA A 38 -2.09 1.05 6.27
C ALA A 38 -2.72 1.17 7.64
N SER A 39 -3.28 2.34 7.94
CA SER A 39 -3.93 2.63 9.21
C SER A 39 -5.16 3.51 9.00
N GLU A 40 -6.20 3.29 9.82
CA GLU A 40 -7.39 4.13 9.79
C GLU A 40 -7.12 5.54 10.32
N GLU A 41 -6.06 5.72 11.11
CA GLU A 41 -5.67 7.01 11.69
C GLU A 41 -4.22 7.32 11.37
N CYS A 42 -3.91 8.59 11.08
CA CYS A 42 -2.57 9.02 10.69
C CYS A 42 -1.49 8.73 11.75
N ASP A 43 -1.86 8.80 13.02
CA ASP A 43 -0.91 8.66 14.14
C ASP A 43 -1.02 7.31 14.86
N ALA A 44 -1.80 6.38 14.32
CA ALA A 44 -2.01 5.07 14.94
C ALA A 44 -1.06 4.04 14.34
N PRO A 45 -0.77 2.94 15.07
CA PRO A 45 -0.04 1.81 14.52
C PRO A 45 -0.74 1.24 13.30
N ALA A 46 0.02 0.73 12.34
CA ALA A 46 -0.54 0.15 11.12
C ALA A 46 -1.39 -1.08 11.44
N GLU A 47 -2.57 -1.13 10.83
CA GLU A 47 -3.48 -2.28 10.93
C GLU A 47 -3.15 -3.33 9.88
N LEU A 48 -2.57 -2.89 8.76
CA LEU A 48 -2.08 -3.77 7.71
C LEU A 48 -0.60 -3.50 7.50
N GLU A 49 0.20 -4.57 7.53
CA GLU A 49 1.61 -4.53 7.19
C GLU A 49 1.86 -5.61 6.14
N ILE A 50 2.29 -5.20 4.96
CA ILE A 50 2.48 -6.12 3.83
C ILE A 50 3.84 -5.86 3.21
N VAL A 51 4.63 -6.92 3.02
CA VAL A 51 5.89 -6.80 2.31
C VAL A 51 5.60 -6.56 0.84
N GLY A 52 6.15 -5.47 0.30
CA GLY A 52 6.02 -5.12 -1.11
C GLY A 52 7.19 -5.63 -1.95
N THR A 53 7.01 -5.58 -3.26
CA THR A 53 8.07 -5.90 -4.22
C THR A 53 8.16 -4.76 -5.24
N LEU A 54 9.34 -4.61 -5.85
CA LEU A 54 9.48 -3.61 -6.91
C LEU A 54 8.87 -4.11 -8.21
N ASP A 55 8.30 -3.17 -8.97
CA ASP A 55 7.92 -3.45 -10.35
C ASP A 55 9.20 -3.72 -11.14
N PRO A 56 9.30 -4.84 -11.89
CA PRO A 56 10.50 -5.16 -12.65
C PRO A 56 10.81 -4.16 -13.76
N ASP A 57 9.82 -3.38 -14.18
CA ASP A 57 9.96 -2.39 -15.25
C ASP A 57 10.15 -0.97 -14.74
N ASP A 58 9.90 -0.72 -13.46
CA ASP A 58 10.01 0.64 -12.89
C ASP A 58 10.33 0.56 -11.39
N SER A 59 11.57 0.91 -11.05
CA SER A 59 12.06 0.84 -9.66
C SER A 59 11.49 1.93 -8.75
N THR A 60 10.62 2.79 -9.24
CA THR A 60 9.89 3.76 -8.42
C THR A 60 8.51 3.27 -8.02
N ILE A 61 8.09 2.11 -8.50
CA ILE A 61 6.76 1.54 -8.24
C ILE A 61 6.87 0.31 -7.34
N VAL A 62 6.10 0.31 -6.26
CA VAL A 62 5.99 -0.80 -5.32
C VAL A 62 4.70 -1.55 -5.61
N ILE A 63 4.82 -2.86 -5.78
CA ILE A 63 3.67 -3.76 -5.96
C ILE A 63 3.34 -4.40 -4.63
N VAL A 64 2.08 -4.31 -4.22
CA VAL A 64 1.59 -4.86 -2.95
C VAL A 64 0.37 -5.73 -3.23
N LEU A 65 0.46 -7.01 -2.87
CA LEU A 65 -0.66 -7.93 -2.98
C LEU A 65 -1.56 -7.79 -1.75
N ILE A 66 -2.80 -7.35 -1.98
CA ILE A 66 -3.84 -7.36 -0.94
C ILE A 66 -4.68 -8.60 -1.18
N THR A 67 -4.61 -9.55 -0.26
CA THR A 67 -5.31 -10.83 -0.40
C THR A 67 -6.81 -10.69 -0.08
N SER A 68 -7.60 -11.66 -0.52
CA SER A 68 -9.03 -11.68 -0.23
C SER A 68 -9.30 -11.71 1.29
N THR A 69 -8.49 -12.43 2.05
CA THR A 69 -8.64 -12.47 3.52
C THR A 69 -8.39 -11.10 4.14
N MET A 70 -7.35 -10.39 3.69
CA MET A 70 -7.06 -9.05 4.18
C MET A 70 -8.19 -8.08 3.88
N SER A 71 -8.74 -8.10 2.66
CA SER A 71 -9.82 -7.20 2.29
C SER A 71 -11.15 -7.56 2.96
N GLU A 72 -11.40 -8.83 3.25
CA GLU A 72 -12.58 -9.25 4.01
C GLU A 72 -12.55 -8.75 5.45
N ASP A 73 -11.38 -8.78 6.07
CA ASP A 73 -11.23 -8.43 7.49
C ASP A 73 -11.05 -6.94 7.74
N ASN A 74 -10.83 -6.15 6.71
CA ASN A 74 -10.48 -4.74 6.84
C ASN A 74 -11.26 -3.87 5.86
N THR A 75 -12.45 -3.43 6.24
CA THR A 75 -13.22 -2.46 5.46
C THR A 75 -13.02 -1.06 6.01
N GLY A 76 -13.08 -0.05 5.16
CA GLY A 76 -12.99 1.34 5.55
C GLY A 76 -11.97 2.13 4.74
N TYR A 77 -11.61 3.27 5.29
CA TYR A 77 -10.63 4.19 4.71
C TYR A 77 -9.31 4.06 5.48
N PHE A 78 -8.23 3.83 4.74
CA PHE A 78 -6.90 3.68 5.34
C PHE A 78 -5.93 4.69 4.76
N TYR A 79 -5.14 5.32 5.63
CA TYR A 79 -3.96 6.08 5.22
C TYR A 79 -2.84 5.10 4.94
N VAL A 80 -2.12 5.30 3.83
CA VAL A 80 -1.11 4.36 3.36
C VAL A 80 0.25 5.03 3.26
N GLU A 81 1.26 4.36 3.78
CA GLU A 81 2.66 4.75 3.62
C GLU A 81 3.49 3.54 3.22
N ILE A 82 4.54 3.79 2.44
CA ILE A 82 5.53 2.78 2.08
C ILE A 82 6.81 3.09 2.85
N GLN A 83 7.32 2.12 3.59
CA GLN A 83 8.58 2.26 4.31
C GLN A 83 9.66 1.47 3.57
N ALA A 84 10.71 2.14 3.14
CA ALA A 84 11.83 1.53 2.45
C ALA A 84 13.06 1.53 3.34
N THR A 85 13.70 0.37 3.48
CA THR A 85 14.92 0.19 4.25
C THR A 85 16.09 -0.03 3.30
N PHE A 86 17.21 0.65 3.53
CA PHE A 86 18.41 0.59 2.68
C PHE A 86 19.59 -0.07 3.41
N PRO A 87 20.62 -0.55 2.65
CA PRO A 87 21.75 -1.28 3.26
C PRO A 87 22.53 -0.49 4.29
N ASN A 88 22.55 0.85 4.19
CA ASN A 88 23.25 1.72 5.15
C ASN A 88 22.46 1.94 6.45
N GLY A 89 21.30 1.30 6.59
CA GLY A 89 20.46 1.45 7.77
C GLY A 89 19.43 2.57 7.67
N GLU A 90 19.43 3.35 6.56
CA GLU A 90 18.41 4.37 6.37
C GLU A 90 17.04 3.75 6.17
N VAL A 91 16.04 4.37 6.78
CA VAL A 91 14.63 4.02 6.58
C VAL A 91 13.90 5.26 6.12
N ILE A 92 13.27 5.19 4.95
CA ILE A 92 12.56 6.33 4.36
C ILE A 92 11.08 5.96 4.25
N THR A 93 10.22 6.87 4.69
CA THR A 93 8.77 6.71 4.60
C THR A 93 8.24 7.54 3.42
N LEU A 94 7.46 6.91 2.55
CA LEU A 94 6.96 7.51 1.32
C LEU A 94 5.43 7.48 1.28
N PRO A 95 4.74 8.45 0.70
CA PRO A 95 5.31 9.65 0.08
C PRO A 95 5.93 10.57 1.12
N ALA A 96 6.87 11.41 0.69
CA ALA A 96 7.57 12.33 1.60
C ALA A 96 6.63 13.37 2.20
N GLU A 97 5.57 13.73 1.47
CA GLU A 97 4.53 14.64 1.93
C GLU A 97 3.15 14.04 1.66
N GLY A 98 2.24 14.19 2.61
CA GLY A 98 0.89 13.68 2.50
C GLY A 98 0.81 12.17 2.67
N TYR A 99 -0.25 11.57 2.13
CA TYR A 99 -0.52 10.15 2.23
C TYR A 99 -1.11 9.64 0.93
N CYS A 100 -0.84 8.38 0.61
CA CYS A 100 -1.72 7.64 -0.29
C CYS A 100 -2.91 7.15 0.54
N ALA A 101 -3.92 6.61 -0.11
CA ALA A 101 -5.07 6.07 0.60
C ALA A 101 -5.56 4.77 -0.05
N LEU A 102 -6.16 3.93 0.77
CA LEU A 102 -6.79 2.69 0.36
C LEU A 102 -8.22 2.70 0.91
N ILE A 103 -9.20 2.48 0.05
CA ILE A 103 -10.58 2.29 0.49
C ILE A 103 -11.01 0.88 0.14
N ILE A 104 -11.44 0.13 1.15
CA ILE A 104 -12.03 -1.20 0.99
C ILE A 104 -13.50 -1.07 1.34
N SER A 105 -14.35 -1.10 0.32
CA SER A 105 -15.81 -0.95 0.50
C SER A 105 -16.46 -2.31 0.69
N PRO A 106 -17.55 -2.39 1.50
CA PRO A 106 -18.30 -3.63 1.62
C PRO A 106 -18.79 -4.12 0.27
N ASP A 107 -18.73 -5.43 0.07
CA ASP A 107 -19.27 -6.06 -1.12
C ASP A 107 -20.79 -6.17 -0.98
N LEU A 108 -21.52 -5.81 -2.04
CA LEU A 108 -22.98 -5.89 -2.09
C LEU A 108 -23.46 -7.21 -2.72
N GLY A 109 -22.55 -8.10 -3.04
CA GLY A 109 -22.88 -9.38 -3.66
C GLY A 109 -23.60 -10.35 -2.71
N PRO A 110 -24.13 -11.47 -3.26
CA PRO A 110 -24.78 -12.47 -2.44
C PRO A 110 -23.84 -13.01 -1.37
N GLY A 111 -24.35 -13.07 -0.13
CA GLY A 111 -23.57 -13.57 0.99
C GLY A 111 -22.67 -12.56 1.66
N SER A 112 -22.73 -11.34 1.23
CA SER A 112 -21.98 -10.26 1.87
C SER A 112 -22.83 -9.53 2.89
#